data_c029a79016cfd324d785c8b21d2dd8fa
#
_entry.id   c029a79016cfd324d785c8b21d2dd8fa
#
_cell.length_a   1.000
_cell.length_b   1.000
_cell.length_c   1.000
_cell.angle_alpha   90.00
_cell.angle_beta   90.00
_cell.angle_gamma   90.00
#
_symmetry.space_group_name_H-M   'P 1'
#
loop_
_entity.id
_entity.type
_entity.pdbx_description
1 polymer ?
#
loop_
_entity_poly.entity_id
_entity_poly.type
_entity_poly.pdbx_seq_one_letter_code
_entity_poly.pdbx_strand_id
1 'polypeptide(L)'
;MPRTGVTIYDMLISCPGDVLDYVDVVNECVRSFNSSIGRVNNLRIDCRHWSTDSYAQSGGRPQALLNSQFVLDCDMAVAVFWSRFGSPTGEYDSGTEEEIEEMLAQNKQVFLYFVDTPMSPSELDEDQYRKIRTFKDKYKDRGIYTEVKSKEEFASSFTNQLYLYVLSNLIGNNQYYSSNGNSFLSIKEYSNETGNIKACNLRSFKDAFYREHQQEILDLFEDAVKITLSSAINETES
;
A
#
# COMPACT_ATOMS: atom_id res chain seq x y z
N MET A 1 -21.45 -11.69 -15.72
CA MET A 1 -21.85 -10.37 -16.21
C MET A 1 -20.68 -9.42 -16.13
N PRO A 2 -20.45 -8.54 -17.12
CA PRO A 2 -19.41 -7.53 -17.07
C PRO A 2 -19.64 -6.59 -15.89
N ARG A 3 -18.55 -6.06 -15.32
CA ARG A 3 -18.58 -5.06 -14.24
C ARG A 3 -18.36 -3.69 -14.87
N THR A 4 -19.17 -2.72 -14.48
CA THR A 4 -19.06 -1.32 -14.88
C THR A 4 -18.82 -0.44 -13.65
N GLY A 5 -18.29 0.77 -13.84
CA GLY A 5 -18.05 1.70 -12.74
C GLY A 5 -16.90 1.28 -11.81
N VAL A 6 -15.87 0.63 -12.35
CA VAL A 6 -14.63 0.32 -11.62
C VAL A 6 -13.68 1.50 -11.73
N THR A 7 -13.23 2.04 -10.61
CA THR A 7 -12.16 3.03 -10.56
C THR A 7 -10.81 2.31 -10.59
N ILE A 8 -9.93 2.72 -11.49
CA ILE A 8 -8.58 2.16 -11.62
C ILE A 8 -7.58 3.19 -11.13
N TYR A 9 -6.65 2.75 -10.29
CA TYR A 9 -5.51 3.52 -9.81
C TYR A 9 -4.22 2.89 -10.32
N ASP A 10 -3.32 3.69 -10.86
CA ASP A 10 -1.99 3.24 -11.28
C ASP A 10 -0.99 3.38 -10.12
N MET A 11 -0.28 2.28 -9.83
CA MET A 11 0.75 2.22 -8.80
C MET A 11 2.13 2.04 -9.42
N LEU A 12 3.00 3.02 -9.24
CA LEU A 12 4.40 2.91 -9.62
C LEU A 12 5.12 1.91 -8.70
N ILE A 13 5.85 0.97 -9.28
CA ILE A 13 6.86 0.17 -8.57
C ILE A 13 8.22 0.78 -8.89
N SER A 14 8.87 1.35 -7.88
CA SER A 14 10.16 2.02 -8.01
C SER A 14 11.21 1.28 -7.21
N CYS A 15 12.23 0.75 -7.87
CA CYS A 15 13.28 0.00 -7.19
C CYS A 15 14.57 -0.09 -8.02
N PRO A 16 15.75 -0.09 -7.37
CA PRO A 16 17.03 -0.41 -8.02
C PRO A 16 17.11 -1.88 -8.45
N GLY A 17 18.08 -2.18 -9.31
CA GLY A 17 18.21 -3.49 -9.94
C GLY A 17 18.50 -4.68 -9.01
N ASP A 18 18.95 -4.42 -7.78
CA ASP A 18 19.26 -5.45 -6.78
C ASP A 18 18.02 -5.98 -6.03
N VAL A 19 16.88 -5.35 -6.23
CA VAL A 19 15.59 -5.75 -5.61
C VAL A 19 14.47 -5.94 -6.63
N LEU A 20 14.81 -6.24 -7.88
CA LEU A 20 13.82 -6.50 -8.94
C LEU A 20 12.87 -7.66 -8.61
N ASP A 21 13.31 -8.59 -7.80
CA ASP A 21 12.48 -9.71 -7.33
C ASP A 21 11.35 -9.31 -6.36
N TYR A 22 11.40 -8.08 -5.83
CA TYR A 22 10.28 -7.49 -5.08
C TYR A 22 9.14 -7.01 -5.99
N VAL A 23 9.39 -6.79 -7.28
CA VAL A 23 8.35 -6.44 -8.26
C VAL A 23 7.28 -7.52 -8.33
N ASP A 24 7.69 -8.79 -8.35
CA ASP A 24 6.76 -9.92 -8.35
C ASP A 24 5.96 -10.00 -7.04
N VAL A 25 6.60 -9.72 -5.90
CA VAL A 25 5.93 -9.70 -4.60
C VAL A 25 4.87 -8.59 -4.53
N VAL A 26 5.19 -7.39 -5.02
CA VAL A 26 4.22 -6.29 -5.10
C VAL A 26 3.05 -6.67 -5.99
N ASN A 27 3.32 -7.21 -7.19
CA ASN A 27 2.28 -7.64 -8.12
C ASN A 27 1.34 -8.68 -7.50
N GLU A 28 1.87 -9.62 -6.70
CA GLU A 28 1.06 -10.63 -6.01
C GLU A 28 0.19 -10.02 -4.91
N CYS A 29 0.73 -9.10 -4.10
CA CYS A 29 -0.02 -8.37 -3.08
C CYS A 29 -1.17 -7.56 -3.70
N VAL A 30 -0.90 -6.84 -4.80
CA VAL A 30 -1.91 -6.06 -5.52
C VAL A 30 -2.95 -6.97 -6.18
N ARG A 31 -2.55 -8.11 -6.74
CA ARG A 31 -3.49 -9.11 -7.28
C ARG A 31 -4.44 -9.64 -6.19
N SER A 32 -3.91 -9.93 -5.01
CA SER A 32 -4.71 -10.34 -3.85
C SER A 32 -5.68 -9.23 -3.43
N PHE A 33 -5.23 -7.98 -3.35
CA PHE A 33 -6.08 -6.83 -3.11
C PHE A 33 -7.20 -6.71 -4.15
N ASN A 34 -6.88 -6.76 -5.43
CA ASN A 34 -7.84 -6.64 -6.53
C ASN A 34 -8.91 -7.73 -6.52
N SER A 35 -8.54 -8.95 -6.09
CA SER A 35 -9.48 -10.08 -6.00
C SER A 35 -10.38 -10.05 -4.78
N SER A 36 -10.01 -9.30 -3.74
CA SER A 36 -10.70 -9.20 -2.45
C SER A 36 -11.38 -7.83 -2.27
N ILE A 37 -10.76 -6.93 -1.51
CA ILE A 37 -11.30 -5.60 -1.15
C ILE A 37 -11.54 -4.74 -2.40
N GLY A 38 -10.62 -4.74 -3.35
CA GLY A 38 -10.77 -4.02 -4.60
C GLY A 38 -12.03 -4.44 -5.35
N ARG A 39 -12.25 -5.76 -5.43
CA ARG A 39 -13.44 -6.32 -6.09
C ARG A 39 -14.75 -5.90 -5.43
N VAL A 40 -14.81 -5.88 -4.11
CA VAL A 40 -16.02 -5.52 -3.35
C VAL A 40 -16.34 -4.03 -3.49
N ASN A 41 -15.33 -3.20 -3.55
CA ASN A 41 -15.46 -1.74 -3.58
C ASN A 41 -15.39 -1.12 -4.98
N ASN A 42 -15.43 -1.92 -6.06
CA ASN A 42 -15.27 -1.46 -7.44
C ASN A 42 -13.99 -0.64 -7.66
N LEU A 43 -12.92 -1.05 -7.00
CA LEU A 43 -11.59 -0.48 -7.15
C LEU A 43 -10.66 -1.51 -7.77
N ARG A 44 -9.70 -1.03 -8.55
CA ARG A 44 -8.61 -1.82 -9.10
C ARG A 44 -7.32 -1.01 -9.01
N ILE A 45 -6.22 -1.67 -8.68
CA ILE A 45 -4.87 -1.10 -8.76
C ILE A 45 -4.13 -1.86 -9.86
N ASP A 46 -3.56 -1.13 -10.81
CA ASP A 46 -2.69 -1.66 -11.84
C ASP A 46 -1.25 -1.21 -11.56
N CYS A 47 -0.34 -2.18 -11.48
CA CYS A 47 1.07 -1.90 -11.25
C CYS A 47 1.75 -1.44 -12.52
N ARG A 48 2.61 -0.41 -12.41
CA ARG A 48 3.43 0.13 -13.49
C ARG A 48 4.89 0.02 -13.11
N HIS A 49 5.71 -0.50 -14.01
CA HIS A 49 7.14 -0.63 -13.83
C HIS A 49 7.88 -0.37 -15.14
N TRP A 50 9.02 0.28 -15.07
CA TRP A 50 9.77 0.68 -16.28
C TRP A 50 10.06 -0.46 -17.25
N SER A 51 10.23 -1.69 -16.78
CA SER A 51 10.55 -2.84 -17.64
C SER A 51 9.37 -3.29 -18.54
N THR A 52 8.14 -2.94 -18.17
CA THR A 52 6.90 -3.36 -18.87
C THR A 52 6.15 -2.18 -19.46
N ASP A 53 6.28 -0.99 -18.88
CA ASP A 53 5.44 0.16 -19.20
C ASP A 53 6.17 1.27 -19.96
N SER A 54 7.48 1.10 -20.22
CA SER A 54 8.25 2.03 -21.03
C SER A 54 8.46 1.56 -22.46
N TYR A 55 8.67 2.52 -23.35
CA TYR A 55 9.02 2.27 -24.74
C TYR A 55 10.24 3.09 -25.16
N ALA A 56 10.95 2.64 -26.19
CA ALA A 56 12.13 3.32 -26.70
C ALA A 56 11.75 4.71 -27.24
N GLN A 57 12.35 5.74 -26.68
CA GLN A 57 12.16 7.14 -27.07
C GLN A 57 13.49 7.87 -27.08
N SER A 58 13.64 8.81 -28.00
CA SER A 58 14.81 9.68 -28.13
C SER A 58 14.41 11.15 -27.96
N GLY A 59 15.39 12.01 -27.67
CA GLY A 59 15.17 13.45 -27.61
C GLY A 59 15.12 14.05 -26.21
N GLY A 60 15.48 13.27 -25.19
CA GLY A 60 15.54 13.76 -23.80
C GLY A 60 16.46 12.93 -22.91
N ARG A 61 16.60 13.38 -21.66
CA ARG A 61 17.29 12.64 -20.61
C ARG A 61 16.47 11.36 -20.31
N PRO A 62 17.12 10.17 -20.22
CA PRO A 62 16.38 8.90 -20.08
C PRO A 62 15.35 8.90 -18.95
N GLN A 63 15.70 9.36 -17.75
CA GLN A 63 14.76 9.41 -16.63
C GLN A 63 13.60 10.39 -16.89
N ALA A 64 13.85 11.57 -17.48
CA ALA A 64 12.79 12.50 -17.82
C ALA A 64 11.79 11.91 -18.84
N LEU A 65 12.28 11.09 -19.78
CA LEU A 65 11.41 10.38 -20.71
C LEU A 65 10.57 9.33 -20.00
N LEU A 66 11.15 8.53 -19.09
CA LEU A 66 10.40 7.58 -18.27
C LEU A 66 9.35 8.28 -17.40
N ASN A 67 9.74 9.37 -16.74
CA ASN A 67 8.82 10.14 -15.90
C ASN A 67 7.60 10.62 -16.70
N SER A 68 7.83 11.13 -17.92
CA SER A 68 6.77 11.62 -18.78
C SER A 68 5.92 10.51 -19.43
N GLN A 69 6.45 9.29 -19.57
CA GLN A 69 5.72 8.18 -20.19
C GLN A 69 4.68 7.55 -19.26
N PHE A 70 4.97 7.46 -17.95
CA PHE A 70 4.06 6.79 -17.04
C PHE A 70 4.20 7.20 -15.56
N VAL A 71 5.39 7.63 -15.07
CA VAL A 71 5.61 7.90 -13.64
C VAL A 71 4.68 9.01 -13.15
N LEU A 72 4.60 10.11 -13.90
CA LEU A 72 3.77 11.26 -13.52
C LEU A 72 2.27 10.97 -13.54
N ASP A 73 1.83 9.97 -14.29
CA ASP A 73 0.43 9.56 -14.38
C ASP A 73 0.01 8.59 -13.27
N CYS A 74 0.98 7.97 -12.56
CA CYS A 74 0.66 7.08 -11.44
C CYS A 74 0.02 7.84 -10.27
N ASP A 75 -0.92 7.21 -9.58
CA ASP A 75 -1.67 7.78 -8.44
C ASP A 75 -0.95 7.58 -7.11
N MET A 76 -0.13 6.55 -7.02
CA MET A 76 0.66 6.19 -5.84
C MET A 76 1.92 5.44 -6.24
N ALA A 77 2.84 5.26 -5.31
CA ALA A 77 4.05 4.49 -5.53
C ALA A 77 4.38 3.56 -4.36
N VAL A 78 5.05 2.46 -4.68
CA VAL A 78 5.80 1.65 -3.71
C VAL A 78 7.27 1.64 -4.11
N ALA A 79 8.14 2.05 -3.19
CA ALA A 79 9.57 2.11 -3.41
C ALA A 79 10.30 1.18 -2.45
N VAL A 80 11.28 0.42 -2.98
CA VAL A 80 12.05 -0.56 -2.21
C VAL A 80 13.53 -0.35 -2.43
N PHE A 81 14.30 -0.23 -1.36
CA PHE A 81 15.76 -0.16 -1.37
C PHE A 81 16.36 -1.29 -0.53
N TRP A 82 17.50 -1.79 -0.96
CA TRP A 82 18.30 -2.74 -0.18
C TRP A 82 19.78 -2.30 -0.11
N SER A 83 20.59 -2.72 -1.07
CA SER A 83 22.04 -2.50 -1.08
C SER A 83 22.49 -1.44 -2.07
N ARG A 84 21.68 -1.18 -3.09
CA ARG A 84 21.97 -0.20 -4.12
C ARG A 84 20.96 0.95 -4.08
N PHE A 85 21.48 2.16 -4.29
CA PHE A 85 20.66 3.36 -4.44
C PHE A 85 20.19 3.56 -5.89
N GLY A 86 20.98 3.07 -6.83
CA GLY A 86 20.75 3.18 -8.26
C GLY A 86 21.76 4.05 -8.96
N SER A 87 21.51 4.32 -10.23
CA SER A 87 22.41 5.13 -11.09
C SER A 87 21.96 6.59 -11.11
N PRO A 88 22.91 7.55 -11.09
CA PRO A 88 22.60 8.97 -11.20
C PRO A 88 21.87 9.31 -12.50
N THR A 89 20.90 10.22 -12.40
CA THR A 89 20.09 10.69 -13.55
C THR A 89 20.59 12.01 -14.13
N GLY A 90 21.52 12.66 -13.44
CA GLY A 90 22.02 14.01 -13.74
C GLY A 90 21.34 15.10 -12.92
N GLU A 91 20.16 14.86 -12.38
CA GLU A 91 19.46 15.77 -11.45
C GLU A 91 19.39 15.20 -10.05
N TYR A 92 19.29 13.86 -9.95
CA TYR A 92 19.23 13.12 -8.68
C TYR A 92 20.35 12.06 -8.63
N ASP A 93 20.61 11.56 -7.43
CA ASP A 93 21.59 10.51 -7.21
C ASP A 93 21.13 9.13 -7.68
N SER A 94 19.82 8.95 -7.94
CA SER A 94 19.25 7.76 -8.58
C SER A 94 17.90 8.02 -9.26
N GLY A 95 17.53 7.14 -10.21
CA GLY A 95 16.19 7.16 -10.83
C GLY A 95 15.09 6.91 -9.81
N THR A 96 15.29 5.98 -8.88
CA THR A 96 14.33 5.70 -7.79
C THR A 96 14.14 6.91 -6.87
N GLU A 97 15.22 7.65 -6.54
CA GLU A 97 15.08 8.90 -5.78
C GLU A 97 14.27 9.92 -6.58
N GLU A 98 14.57 10.11 -7.86
CA GLU A 98 13.85 11.06 -8.72
C GLU A 98 12.36 10.72 -8.80
N GLU A 99 12.01 9.45 -9.01
CA GLU A 99 10.63 8.97 -9.05
C GLU A 99 9.89 9.25 -7.72
N ILE A 100 10.52 8.98 -6.58
CA ILE A 100 9.96 9.29 -5.27
C ILE A 100 9.73 10.80 -5.10
N GLU A 101 10.71 11.64 -5.46
CA GLU A 101 10.59 13.10 -5.32
C GLU A 101 9.49 13.66 -6.23
N GLU A 102 9.34 13.16 -7.46
CA GLU A 102 8.26 13.54 -8.37
C GLU A 102 6.87 13.19 -7.79
N MET A 103 6.73 12.00 -7.21
CA MET A 103 5.48 11.57 -6.56
C MET A 103 5.15 12.45 -5.35
N LEU A 104 6.14 12.73 -4.50
CA LEU A 104 5.97 13.57 -3.31
C LEU A 104 5.68 15.05 -3.67
N ALA A 105 6.29 15.58 -4.73
CA ALA A 105 6.02 16.93 -5.22
C ALA A 105 4.56 17.10 -5.68
N GLN A 106 3.92 16.03 -6.11
CA GLN A 106 2.50 16.00 -6.48
C GLN A 106 1.57 15.60 -5.33
N ASN A 107 2.07 15.50 -4.09
CA ASN A 107 1.34 15.05 -2.91
C ASN A 107 0.71 13.65 -3.06
N LYS A 108 1.34 12.76 -3.85
CA LYS A 108 0.92 11.39 -4.04
C LYS A 108 1.48 10.50 -2.92
N GLN A 109 0.80 9.39 -2.65
CA GLN A 109 1.24 8.42 -1.64
C GLN A 109 2.47 7.65 -2.12
N VAL A 110 3.48 7.57 -1.26
CA VAL A 110 4.65 6.71 -1.46
C VAL A 110 4.77 5.75 -0.27
N PHE A 111 4.72 4.45 -0.54
CA PHE A 111 5.04 3.39 0.42
C PHE A 111 6.53 3.10 0.31
N LEU A 112 7.32 3.56 1.28
CA LEU A 112 8.77 3.45 1.24
C LEU A 112 9.28 2.34 2.15
N TYR A 113 10.06 1.42 1.58
CA TYR A 113 10.63 0.26 2.27
C TYR A 113 12.14 0.21 2.14
N PHE A 114 12.80 -0.17 3.22
CA PHE A 114 14.22 -0.52 3.25
C PHE A 114 14.38 -1.97 3.69
N VAL A 115 15.06 -2.76 2.88
CA VAL A 115 15.35 -4.15 3.19
C VAL A 115 16.58 -4.20 4.10
N ASP A 116 16.42 -4.79 5.27
CA ASP A 116 17.48 -4.95 6.28
C ASP A 116 17.86 -6.44 6.40
N THR A 117 18.39 -7.01 5.32
CA THR A 117 18.92 -8.36 5.31
C THR A 117 20.43 -8.36 5.34
N PRO A 118 21.07 -9.34 6.01
CA PRO A 118 22.52 -9.48 5.99
C PRO A 118 23.05 -9.62 4.57
N MET A 119 24.18 -8.97 4.33
CA MET A 119 24.89 -9.00 3.04
C MET A 119 26.33 -9.40 3.27
N SER A 120 26.89 -10.13 2.31
CA SER A 120 28.32 -10.42 2.33
C SER A 120 29.14 -9.13 2.16
N PRO A 121 30.20 -8.92 2.98
CA PRO A 121 31.08 -7.76 2.81
C PRO A 121 31.69 -7.64 1.40
N SER A 122 31.83 -8.76 0.67
CA SER A 122 32.35 -8.78 -0.70
C SER A 122 31.34 -8.29 -1.75
N GLU A 123 30.05 -8.22 -1.41
CA GLU A 123 28.97 -7.77 -2.28
C GLU A 123 28.54 -6.32 -1.98
N LEU A 124 29.04 -5.76 -0.87
CA LEU A 124 28.72 -4.42 -0.42
C LEU A 124 29.44 -3.37 -1.28
N ASP A 125 28.67 -2.57 -1.99
CA ASP A 125 29.12 -1.32 -2.57
C ASP A 125 28.94 -0.20 -1.53
N GLU A 126 30.04 0.20 -0.89
CA GLU A 126 30.00 1.16 0.22
C GLU A 126 29.42 2.53 -0.20
N ASP A 127 29.68 2.95 -1.44
CA ASP A 127 29.18 4.23 -1.95
C ASP A 127 27.66 4.19 -2.16
N GLN A 128 27.16 3.11 -2.74
CA GLN A 128 25.72 2.89 -2.91
C GLN A 128 25.01 2.79 -1.55
N TYR A 129 25.53 2.02 -0.64
CA TYR A 129 24.98 1.86 0.69
C TYR A 129 25.00 3.16 1.51
N ARG A 130 26.08 3.96 1.38
CA ARG A 130 26.15 5.28 2.01
C ARG A 130 25.05 6.21 1.48
N LYS A 131 24.77 6.21 0.18
CA LYS A 131 23.68 7.00 -0.41
C LYS A 131 22.33 6.59 0.14
N ILE A 132 22.05 5.29 0.29
CA ILE A 132 20.81 4.79 0.92
C ILE A 132 20.67 5.34 2.33
N ARG A 133 21.72 5.25 3.15
CA ARG A 133 21.70 5.78 4.52
C ARG A 133 21.43 7.28 4.55
N THR A 134 22.09 8.05 3.69
CA THR A 134 21.89 9.49 3.58
C THR A 134 20.46 9.81 3.19
N PHE A 135 19.89 9.10 2.20
CA PHE A 135 18.51 9.26 1.78
C PHE A 135 17.53 8.91 2.91
N LYS A 136 17.76 7.78 3.59
CA LYS A 136 16.95 7.34 4.73
C LYS A 136 16.95 8.38 5.85
N ASP A 137 18.12 8.97 6.18
CA ASP A 137 18.22 10.01 7.18
C ASP A 137 17.49 11.30 6.76
N LYS A 138 17.63 11.72 5.50
CA LYS A 138 16.88 12.84 4.92
C LYS A 138 15.36 12.59 4.95
N TYR A 139 14.92 11.35 4.78
CA TYR A 139 13.48 11.02 4.71
C TYR A 139 12.81 10.95 6.09
N LYS A 140 13.56 10.76 7.18
CA LYS A 140 13.01 10.67 8.55
C LYS A 140 12.15 11.87 8.93
N ASP A 141 12.50 13.06 8.46
CA ASP A 141 11.78 14.30 8.75
C ASP A 141 10.66 14.61 7.73
N ARG A 142 10.46 13.74 6.72
CA ARG A 142 9.55 13.96 5.61
C ARG A 142 8.43 12.92 5.51
N GLY A 143 8.59 11.77 6.15
CA GLY A 143 7.63 10.69 6.04
C GLY A 143 7.93 9.49 6.94
N ILE A 144 7.05 8.51 6.86
CA ILE A 144 7.20 7.23 7.55
C ILE A 144 7.66 6.20 6.52
N TYR A 145 8.73 5.50 6.81
CA TYR A 145 9.19 4.34 6.05
C TYR A 145 9.13 3.07 6.90
N THR A 146 9.23 1.93 6.26
CA THR A 146 9.24 0.63 6.92
C THR A 146 10.54 -0.12 6.62
N GLU A 147 11.14 -0.73 7.64
CA GLU A 147 12.26 -1.66 7.48
C GLU A 147 11.72 -3.09 7.52
N VAL A 148 12.21 -3.94 6.61
CA VAL A 148 11.78 -5.34 6.48
C VAL A 148 12.98 -6.26 6.33
N LYS A 149 12.91 -7.46 6.91
CA LYS A 149 14.01 -8.41 6.94
C LYS A 149 13.82 -9.60 6.00
N SER A 150 12.68 -9.67 5.32
CA SER A 150 12.41 -10.71 4.33
C SER A 150 11.31 -10.27 3.37
N LYS A 151 11.14 -11.01 2.27
CA LYS A 151 10.04 -10.79 1.32
C LYS A 151 8.67 -11.08 1.94
N GLU A 152 8.59 -12.04 2.84
CA GLU A 152 7.35 -12.39 3.55
C GLU A 152 6.93 -11.27 4.50
N GLU A 153 7.89 -10.68 5.22
CA GLU A 153 7.65 -9.52 6.07
C GLU A 153 7.23 -8.31 5.23
N PHE A 154 7.92 -8.08 4.11
CA PHE A 154 7.53 -7.03 3.16
C PHE A 154 6.10 -7.25 2.65
N ALA A 155 5.78 -8.44 2.14
CA ALA A 155 4.46 -8.76 1.59
C ALA A 155 3.35 -8.55 2.63
N SER A 156 3.55 -9.01 3.87
CA SER A 156 2.60 -8.82 4.97
C SER A 156 2.43 -7.34 5.33
N SER A 157 3.53 -6.62 5.49
CA SER A 157 3.53 -5.20 5.83
C SER A 157 2.90 -4.35 4.72
N PHE A 158 3.32 -4.57 3.47
CA PHE A 158 2.81 -3.83 2.31
C PHE A 158 1.31 -4.08 2.11
N THR A 159 0.87 -5.33 2.18
CA THR A 159 -0.56 -5.67 2.08
C THR A 159 -1.38 -4.93 3.14
N ASN A 160 -0.94 -4.96 4.40
CA ASN A 160 -1.64 -4.27 5.48
C ASN A 160 -1.68 -2.75 5.28
N GLN A 161 -0.55 -2.14 4.92
CA GLN A 161 -0.47 -0.70 4.68
C GLN A 161 -1.30 -0.26 3.46
N LEU A 162 -1.28 -1.04 2.39
CA LEU A 162 -2.11 -0.80 1.21
C LEU A 162 -3.60 -0.83 1.56
N TYR A 163 -4.04 -1.81 2.33
CA TYR A 163 -5.43 -1.93 2.77
C TYR A 163 -5.82 -0.75 3.65
N LEU A 164 -4.99 -0.39 4.62
CA LEU A 164 -5.25 0.76 5.49
C LEU A 164 -5.36 2.07 4.69
N TYR A 165 -4.44 2.30 3.75
CA TYR A 165 -4.46 3.49 2.91
C TYR A 165 -5.72 3.56 2.04
N VAL A 166 -6.04 2.47 1.35
CA VAL A 166 -7.21 2.43 0.46
C VAL A 166 -8.51 2.63 1.24
N LEU A 167 -8.68 1.94 2.37
CA LEU A 167 -9.86 2.09 3.21
C LEU A 167 -10.00 3.51 3.76
N SER A 168 -8.90 4.14 4.15
CA SER A 168 -8.93 5.47 4.77
C SER A 168 -9.06 6.61 3.76
N ASN A 169 -8.47 6.48 2.58
CA ASN A 169 -8.30 7.60 1.66
C ASN A 169 -9.08 7.45 0.35
N LEU A 170 -9.23 6.23 -0.17
CA LEU A 170 -9.86 6.02 -1.47
C LEU A 170 -11.33 5.59 -1.35
N ILE A 171 -11.68 4.75 -0.39
CA ILE A 171 -13.06 4.30 -0.19
C ILE A 171 -13.83 5.35 0.61
N GLY A 172 -13.28 5.85 1.72
CA GLY A 172 -13.92 6.88 2.55
C GLY A 172 -14.21 8.19 1.81
N ASN A 173 -13.36 8.59 0.88
CA ASN A 173 -13.54 9.82 0.10
C ASN A 173 -14.50 9.66 -1.10
N ASN A 174 -14.60 8.48 -1.70
CA ASN A 174 -15.51 8.24 -2.84
C ASN A 174 -17.00 8.23 -2.48
N GLN A 175 -17.35 8.06 -1.20
CA GLN A 175 -18.75 8.18 -0.75
C GLN A 175 -19.30 9.61 -0.84
N TYR A 176 -18.44 10.63 -1.06
CA TYR A 176 -18.86 12.02 -1.22
C TYR A 176 -19.40 12.37 -2.61
N TYR A 177 -19.19 11.54 -3.64
CA TYR A 177 -19.53 11.86 -5.04
C TYR A 177 -20.65 11.00 -5.65
N SER A 178 -21.22 10.04 -4.93
CA SER A 178 -22.37 9.28 -5.42
C SER A 178 -23.69 9.94 -5.02
N SER A 179 -24.08 10.97 -5.75
CA SER A 179 -25.44 11.43 -5.79
C SER A 179 -26.24 10.53 -6.73
N ASN A 180 -26.80 9.43 -6.23
CA ASN A 180 -28.09 8.86 -6.62
C ASN A 180 -28.31 7.50 -5.94
N GLY A 181 -29.12 7.54 -4.92
CA GLY A 181 -30.12 6.55 -4.50
C GLY A 181 -29.82 5.06 -4.63
N ASN A 182 -29.02 4.52 -3.75
CA ASN A 182 -29.10 3.26 -3.00
C ASN A 182 -27.78 3.11 -2.24
N SER A 183 -27.68 3.85 -1.16
CA SER A 183 -26.46 3.99 -0.38
C SER A 183 -26.39 2.88 0.67
N PHE A 184 -25.27 2.20 0.71
CA PHE A 184 -24.72 1.85 2.02
C PHE A 184 -24.58 3.17 2.80
N LEU A 185 -25.17 3.26 3.97
CA LEU A 185 -25.13 4.43 4.85
C LEU A 185 -23.69 4.94 4.97
N SER A 186 -23.47 6.20 4.60
CA SER A 186 -22.17 6.83 4.81
C SER A 186 -21.92 6.96 6.31
N ILE A 187 -20.65 6.96 6.73
CA ILE A 187 -20.28 7.21 8.15
C ILE A 187 -20.91 8.51 8.68
N LYS A 188 -21.20 9.47 7.80
CA LYS A 188 -21.92 10.71 8.13
C LYS A 188 -23.41 10.52 8.34
N GLU A 189 -24.07 9.67 7.56
CA GLU A 189 -25.50 9.38 7.72
C GLU A 189 -25.75 8.60 9.01
N TYR A 190 -24.87 7.63 9.33
CA TYR A 190 -24.90 6.93 10.61
C TYR A 190 -24.71 7.88 11.81
N SER A 191 -23.80 8.86 11.69
CA SER A 191 -23.58 9.84 12.75
C SER A 191 -24.75 10.84 12.94
N ASN A 192 -25.53 11.10 11.90
CA ASN A 192 -26.67 12.00 11.95
C ASN A 192 -27.92 11.33 12.54
N GLU A 193 -28.11 10.04 12.35
CA GLU A 193 -29.23 9.30 12.94
C GLU A 193 -29.04 9.04 14.45
N THR A 194 -27.82 8.84 14.91
CA THR A 194 -27.49 8.66 16.33
C THR A 194 -27.24 9.97 17.09
N GLY A 195 -27.26 11.11 16.42
CA GLY A 195 -27.38 12.46 17.02
C GLY A 195 -26.18 13.04 17.71
N ASN A 196 -25.00 12.38 17.75
CA ASN A 196 -23.88 12.82 18.61
C ASN A 196 -22.45 12.73 18.07
N ILE A 197 -22.22 12.45 16.79
CA ILE A 197 -20.85 12.32 16.29
C ILE A 197 -20.58 13.35 15.18
N LYS A 198 -19.91 14.45 15.52
CA LYS A 198 -19.61 15.56 14.59
C LYS A 198 -18.45 15.34 13.63
N ALA A 199 -17.63 14.35 13.82
CA ALA A 199 -16.60 13.89 12.89
C ALA A 199 -16.14 12.48 13.32
N CYS A 200 -16.45 11.45 12.55
CA CYS A 200 -15.90 10.12 12.77
C CYS A 200 -14.68 9.93 11.89
N ASN A 201 -13.51 9.77 12.51
CA ASN A 201 -12.43 9.05 11.88
C ASN A 201 -12.69 7.53 12.05
N LEU A 202 -11.97 6.71 11.31
CA LEU A 202 -12.11 5.24 11.32
C LEU A 202 -12.01 4.65 12.75
N ARG A 203 -11.26 5.29 13.63
CA ARG A 203 -11.07 4.89 15.03
C ARG A 203 -12.35 5.14 15.84
N SER A 204 -12.98 6.29 15.67
CA SER A 204 -14.23 6.64 16.35
C SER A 204 -15.39 5.78 15.85
N PHE A 205 -15.42 5.40 14.58
CA PHE A 205 -16.41 4.46 14.04
C PHE A 205 -16.22 3.06 14.61
N LYS A 206 -14.99 2.56 14.69
CA LYS A 206 -14.66 1.29 15.34
C LYS A 206 -15.16 1.26 16.79
N ASP A 207 -14.89 2.32 17.53
CA ASP A 207 -15.25 2.44 18.94
C ASP A 207 -16.79 2.56 19.14
N ALA A 208 -17.49 3.20 18.21
CA ALA A 208 -18.96 3.30 18.23
C ALA A 208 -19.60 1.96 17.86
N PHE A 209 -19.17 1.33 16.79
CA PHE A 209 -19.61 0.02 16.33
C PHE A 209 -19.40 -1.05 17.41
N TYR A 210 -18.23 -1.04 18.06
CA TYR A 210 -17.89 -1.98 19.13
C TYR A 210 -18.81 -1.82 20.34
N ARG A 211 -19.15 -0.58 20.72
CA ARG A 211 -20.07 -0.31 21.83
C ARG A 211 -21.51 -0.74 21.56
N GLU A 212 -21.97 -0.54 20.33
CA GLU A 212 -23.33 -0.87 19.92
C GLU A 212 -23.56 -2.39 19.75
N HIS A 213 -22.53 -3.10 19.29
CA HIS A 213 -22.59 -4.54 19.02
C HIS A 213 -21.78 -5.38 20.03
N GLN A 214 -21.42 -4.79 21.16
CA GLN A 214 -20.55 -5.44 22.16
C GLN A 214 -21.11 -6.79 22.62
N GLN A 215 -22.43 -6.89 22.82
CA GLN A 215 -23.04 -8.14 23.25
C GLN A 215 -23.02 -9.22 22.16
N GLU A 216 -23.36 -8.86 20.93
CA GLU A 216 -23.31 -9.80 19.79
C GLU A 216 -21.89 -10.34 19.53
N ILE A 217 -20.89 -9.47 19.69
CA ILE A 217 -19.47 -9.85 19.55
C ILE A 217 -19.05 -10.79 20.68
N LEU A 218 -19.47 -10.52 21.91
CA LEU A 218 -19.22 -11.41 23.06
C LEU A 218 -19.92 -12.77 22.89
N ASP A 219 -21.17 -12.79 22.45
CA ASP A 219 -21.91 -14.01 22.21
C ASP A 219 -21.24 -14.89 21.13
N LEU A 220 -20.76 -14.27 20.04
CA LEU A 220 -19.98 -14.96 18.98
C LEU A 220 -18.66 -15.53 19.54
N PHE A 221 -17.98 -14.80 20.43
CA PHE A 221 -16.75 -15.28 21.07
C PHE A 221 -17.03 -16.45 22.01
N GLU A 222 -18.08 -16.39 22.82
CA GLU A 222 -18.48 -17.47 23.72
C GLU A 222 -18.85 -18.73 22.94
N ASP A 223 -19.57 -18.60 21.83
CA ASP A 223 -19.94 -19.74 20.99
C ASP A 223 -18.71 -20.35 20.28
N ALA A 224 -17.77 -19.53 19.82
CA ALA A 224 -16.50 -20.01 19.24
C ALA A 224 -15.68 -20.79 20.29
N VAL A 225 -15.61 -20.29 21.53
CA VAL A 225 -14.92 -20.97 22.64
C VAL A 225 -15.59 -22.29 23.00
N LYS A 226 -16.94 -22.34 23.06
CA LYS A 226 -17.70 -23.56 23.33
C LYS A 226 -17.44 -24.63 22.26
N ILE A 227 -17.44 -24.26 20.97
CA ILE A 227 -17.16 -25.16 19.85
C ILE A 227 -15.72 -25.72 19.97
N THR A 228 -14.74 -24.87 20.26
CA THR A 228 -13.33 -25.28 20.38
C THR A 228 -13.12 -26.22 21.57
N LEU A 229 -13.74 -25.94 22.72
CA LEU A 229 -13.65 -26.81 23.90
C LEU A 229 -14.35 -28.17 23.67
N SER A 230 -15.49 -28.20 22.99
CA SER A 230 -16.20 -29.42 22.67
C SER A 230 -15.42 -30.32 21.73
N SER A 231 -14.73 -29.77 20.74
CA SER A 231 -13.85 -30.53 19.85
C SER A 231 -12.62 -31.09 20.58
N ALA A 232 -12.00 -30.32 21.46
CA ALA A 232 -10.85 -30.72 22.25
C ALA A 232 -11.20 -31.89 23.26
N ILE A 233 -12.40 -31.89 23.83
CA ILE A 233 -12.86 -32.93 24.73
C ILE A 233 -13.10 -34.25 23.96
N ASN A 234 -13.68 -34.18 22.77
CA ASN A 234 -13.94 -35.37 21.95
C ASN A 234 -12.65 -36.02 21.40
N GLU A 235 -11.55 -35.26 21.26
CA GLU A 235 -10.23 -35.80 20.87
C GLU A 235 -9.49 -36.46 22.03
N THR A 236 -9.86 -36.20 23.28
CA THR A 236 -9.25 -36.81 24.47
C THR A 236 -9.95 -38.11 24.94
N GLU A 237 -11.13 -38.41 24.41
CA GLU A 237 -11.91 -39.64 24.73
C GLU A 237 -11.84 -40.70 23.62
N SER A 238 -11.06 -40.49 22.57
CA SER A 238 -10.79 -41.47 21.49
C SER A 238 -9.34 -41.96 21.55
#